data_437cf162b691acc5ca644272a5f112a2
#
_entry.id   437cf162b691acc5ca644272a5f112a2
#
_cell.length_a   1.000
_cell.length_b   1.000
_cell.length_c   1.000
_cell.angle_alpha   90.00
_cell.angle_beta   90.00
_cell.angle_gamma   90.00
#
_symmetry.space_group_name_H-M   'P 1'
#
loop_
_entity.id
_entity.type
_entity.pdbx_description
1 polymer ?
#
loop_
_entity_poly.entity_id
_entity_poly.type
_entity_poly.pdbx_seq_one_letter_code
_entity_poly.pdbx_strand_id
1 'polypeptide(L)'
;MSELNKITLKILSNGKGILAADESNGTMTKRLESVNIQSTPENRLIFRETLFTADIMKDCIGGVILYDETINQKSDNGKTIPAIISETGAVPGIKVDTGAKAVSYTHLTLPTILLV
;
A
#
# COMPACT_ATOMS: atom_id res chain seq x y z
N MET A 1 -16.28 16.11 14.48
CA MET A 1 -15.86 14.90 13.73
C MET A 1 -14.42 14.57 14.06
N SER A 2 -14.15 13.32 14.37
CA SER A 2 -12.79 12.89 14.71
C SER A 2 -11.87 12.93 13.47
N GLU A 3 -10.56 12.97 13.71
CA GLU A 3 -9.58 12.88 12.63
C GLU A 3 -9.75 11.58 11.83
N LEU A 4 -10.03 10.46 12.53
CA LEU A 4 -10.24 9.19 11.87
C LEU A 4 -11.43 9.24 10.91
N ASN A 5 -12.53 9.86 11.32
CA ASN A 5 -13.70 10.02 10.46
C ASN A 5 -13.40 10.89 9.25
N LYS A 6 -12.63 11.95 9.43
CA LYS A 6 -12.23 12.84 8.32
C LYS A 6 -11.39 12.09 7.30
N ILE A 7 -10.43 11.29 7.76
CA ILE A 7 -9.57 10.50 6.88
C ILE A 7 -10.40 9.45 6.13
N THR A 8 -11.31 8.77 6.82
CA THR A 8 -12.18 7.78 6.20
C THR A 8 -13.04 8.40 5.09
N LEU A 9 -13.63 9.56 5.36
CA LEU A 9 -14.43 10.26 4.38
C LEU A 9 -13.60 10.70 3.17
N LYS A 10 -12.38 11.15 3.41
CA LYS A 10 -11.46 11.53 2.33
C LYS A 10 -11.13 10.34 1.44
N ILE A 11 -10.81 9.20 2.04
CA ILE A 11 -10.47 7.98 1.28
C ILE A 11 -11.63 7.55 0.39
N LEU A 12 -12.84 7.59 0.90
CA LEU A 12 -14.03 7.09 0.21
C LEU A 12 -14.78 8.15 -0.59
N SER A 13 -14.28 9.38 -0.64
CA SER A 13 -14.95 10.46 -1.34
C SER A 13 -15.04 10.18 -2.84
N ASN A 14 -16.10 10.69 -3.47
CA ASN A 14 -16.33 10.60 -4.91
C ASN A 14 -16.36 9.15 -5.45
N GLY A 15 -16.76 8.20 -4.60
CA GLY A 15 -16.86 6.80 -5.02
C GLY A 15 -15.54 6.09 -5.19
N LYS A 16 -14.46 6.62 -4.62
CA LYS A 16 -13.14 6.00 -4.70
C LYS A 16 -13.02 4.83 -3.75
N GLY A 17 -12.14 3.91 -4.08
CA GLY A 17 -11.86 2.72 -3.27
C GLY A 17 -10.45 2.72 -2.70
N ILE A 18 -10.14 1.64 -1.99
CA ILE A 18 -8.81 1.41 -1.41
C ILE A 18 -8.09 0.37 -2.24
N LEU A 19 -6.86 0.68 -2.64
CA LEU A 19 -5.99 -0.24 -3.34
C LEU A 19 -5.10 -0.96 -2.32
N ALA A 20 -5.19 -2.27 -2.27
CA ALA A 20 -4.29 -3.10 -1.46
C ALA A 20 -3.03 -3.37 -2.28
N ALA A 21 -1.97 -2.64 -2.01
CA ALA A 21 -0.67 -2.79 -2.67
C ALA A 21 0.39 -3.16 -1.63
N ASP A 22 0.01 -4.05 -0.72
CA ASP A 22 0.79 -4.43 0.44
C ASP A 22 1.44 -5.81 0.28
N GLU A 23 1.63 -6.27 -0.94
CA GLU A 23 2.26 -7.56 -1.20
C GLU A 23 3.65 -7.61 -0.56
N SER A 24 3.87 -8.69 0.21
CA SER A 24 5.20 -8.95 0.78
C SER A 24 6.23 -9.19 -0.32
N ASN A 25 7.51 -9.13 0.05
CA ASN A 25 8.57 -9.41 -0.91
C ASN A 25 8.47 -10.82 -1.48
N GLY A 26 8.03 -11.80 -0.67
CA GLY A 26 7.80 -13.16 -1.16
C GLY A 26 6.72 -13.24 -2.24
N THR A 27 5.62 -12.55 -2.04
CA THR A 27 4.54 -12.50 -3.03
C THR A 27 4.99 -11.78 -4.30
N MET A 28 5.69 -10.66 -4.15
CA MET A 28 6.22 -9.92 -5.30
C MET A 28 7.23 -10.75 -6.08
N THR A 29 8.07 -11.51 -5.38
CA THR A 29 9.04 -12.41 -6.01
C THR A 29 8.33 -13.42 -6.91
N LYS A 30 7.26 -14.04 -6.42
CA LYS A 30 6.50 -15.00 -7.22
C LYS A 30 5.92 -14.35 -8.48
N ARG A 31 5.40 -13.13 -8.34
CA ARG A 31 4.82 -12.41 -9.48
C ARG A 31 5.87 -12.04 -10.53
N LEU A 32 7.02 -11.52 -10.09
CA LEU A 32 8.08 -11.12 -11.00
C LEU A 32 8.70 -12.35 -11.69
N GLU A 33 8.94 -13.41 -10.95
CA GLU A 33 9.50 -14.63 -11.52
C GLU A 33 8.55 -15.27 -12.54
N SER A 34 7.25 -15.15 -12.37
CA SER A 34 6.27 -15.68 -13.31
C SER A 34 6.38 -15.05 -14.70
N VAL A 35 6.98 -13.86 -14.80
CA VAL A 35 7.22 -13.17 -16.07
C VAL A 35 8.71 -13.05 -16.36
N ASN A 36 9.53 -13.89 -15.74
CA ASN A 36 10.99 -13.99 -15.95
C ASN A 36 11.75 -12.71 -15.57
N ILE A 37 11.29 -12.01 -14.55
CA ILE A 37 11.96 -10.84 -14.01
C ILE A 37 12.53 -11.20 -12.64
N GLN A 38 13.81 -10.93 -12.43
CA GLN A 38 14.46 -11.17 -11.15
C GLN A 38 13.88 -10.25 -10.07
N SER A 39 13.62 -10.78 -8.89
CA SER A 39 13.12 -10.01 -7.75
C SER A 39 14.26 -9.31 -7.03
N THR A 40 14.51 -8.08 -7.42
CA THR A 40 15.46 -7.19 -6.75
C THR A 40 14.67 -6.03 -6.14
N PRO A 41 15.23 -5.31 -5.14
CA PRO A 41 14.55 -4.13 -4.62
C PRO A 41 14.21 -3.12 -5.72
N GLU A 42 15.09 -2.96 -6.70
CA GLU A 42 14.89 -2.05 -7.83
C GLU A 42 13.71 -2.50 -8.71
N ASN A 43 13.63 -3.77 -9.04
CA ASN A 43 12.54 -4.29 -9.86
C ASN A 43 11.21 -4.26 -9.13
N ARG A 44 11.21 -4.52 -7.82
CA ARG A 44 10.00 -4.37 -7.01
C ARG A 44 9.55 -2.93 -6.96
N LEU A 45 10.49 -1.99 -6.86
CA LEU A 45 10.16 -0.57 -6.89
C LEU A 45 9.54 -0.16 -8.23
N ILE A 46 10.13 -0.58 -9.34
CA ILE A 46 9.60 -0.26 -10.67
C ILE A 46 8.17 -0.74 -10.82
N PHE A 47 7.88 -1.95 -10.38
CA PHE A 47 6.52 -2.50 -10.44
C PHE A 47 5.55 -1.63 -9.63
N ARG A 48 5.92 -1.31 -8.41
CA ARG A 48 5.07 -0.53 -7.51
C ARG A 48 4.88 0.90 -8.01
N GLU A 49 5.96 1.52 -8.45
CA GLU A 49 5.92 2.90 -8.97
C GLU A 49 5.05 2.99 -10.23
N THR A 50 5.14 2.01 -11.12
CA THR A 50 4.30 1.96 -12.32
C THR A 50 2.81 1.98 -11.95
N LEU A 51 2.44 1.23 -10.93
CA LEU A 51 1.06 1.21 -10.46
C LEU A 51 0.62 2.56 -9.89
N PHE A 52 1.46 3.16 -9.04
CA PHE A 52 1.10 4.39 -8.33
C PHE A 52 1.17 5.64 -9.19
N THR A 53 1.83 5.58 -10.33
CA THR A 53 1.89 6.69 -11.29
C THR A 53 0.90 6.55 -12.43
N ALA A 54 0.07 5.51 -12.42
CA ALA A 54 -0.97 5.33 -13.43
C ALA A 54 -2.03 6.44 -13.34
N ASP A 55 -2.48 6.92 -14.49
CA ASP A 55 -3.43 8.03 -14.56
C ASP A 55 -4.73 7.76 -13.81
N ILE A 56 -5.19 6.52 -13.82
CA ILE A 56 -6.44 6.12 -13.17
C ILE A 56 -6.42 6.28 -11.65
N MET A 57 -5.25 6.40 -11.05
CA MET A 57 -5.12 6.58 -9.61
C MET A 57 -5.94 7.77 -9.10
N LYS A 58 -5.91 8.87 -9.81
CA LYS A 58 -6.63 10.10 -9.43
C LYS A 58 -8.15 9.89 -9.40
N ASP A 59 -8.64 9.05 -10.28
CA ASP A 59 -10.09 8.90 -10.49
C ASP A 59 -10.71 7.82 -9.61
N CYS A 60 -9.96 6.78 -9.28
CA CYS A 60 -10.51 5.57 -8.68
C CYS A 60 -10.00 5.27 -7.28
N ILE A 61 -8.85 5.77 -6.89
CA ILE A 61 -8.17 5.35 -5.66
C ILE A 61 -8.10 6.49 -4.67
N GLY A 62 -8.71 6.27 -3.50
CA GLY A 62 -8.69 7.22 -2.41
C GLY A 62 -7.72 6.86 -1.29
N GLY A 63 -7.30 5.61 -1.22
CA GLY A 63 -6.32 5.14 -0.25
C GLY A 63 -5.51 3.99 -0.79
N VAL A 64 -4.29 3.82 -0.30
CA VAL A 64 -3.38 2.74 -0.72
C VAL A 64 -2.77 2.12 0.52
N ILE A 65 -2.83 0.79 0.63
CA ILE A 65 -2.15 0.05 1.70
C ILE A 65 -0.79 -0.38 1.17
N LEU A 66 0.28 -0.01 1.87
CA LEU A 66 1.65 -0.28 1.44
C LEU A 66 2.34 -1.32 2.34
N TYR A 67 3.26 -2.06 1.74
CA TYR A 67 4.17 -2.93 2.47
C TYR A 67 5.35 -2.13 3.03
N ASP A 68 5.97 -2.63 4.10
CA ASP A 68 7.04 -1.93 4.81
C ASP A 68 8.21 -1.51 3.91
N GLU A 69 8.69 -2.39 3.05
CA GLU A 69 9.77 -2.03 2.11
C GLU A 69 9.38 -0.83 1.24
N THR A 70 8.15 -0.80 0.77
CA THR A 70 7.67 0.22 -0.16
C THR A 70 7.68 1.62 0.46
N ILE A 71 7.36 1.71 1.73
CA ILE A 71 7.33 3.00 2.44
C ILE A 71 8.72 3.65 2.44
N ASN A 72 9.76 2.84 2.46
CA ASN A 72 11.14 3.31 2.54
C ASN A 72 11.80 3.48 1.18
N GLN A 73 11.12 3.16 0.09
CA GLN A 73 11.67 3.27 -1.26
C GLN A 73 11.44 4.67 -1.82
N LYS A 74 12.35 5.09 -2.69
CA LYS A 74 12.27 6.37 -3.39
C LYS A 74 12.40 6.14 -4.89
N SER A 75 11.67 6.93 -5.66
CA SER A 75 11.82 6.92 -7.12
C SER A 75 13.12 7.62 -7.55
N ASP A 76 13.42 7.54 -8.82
CA ASP A 76 14.64 8.14 -9.39
C ASP A 76 14.70 9.64 -9.18
N ASN A 77 13.56 10.31 -9.06
CA ASN A 77 13.52 11.75 -8.83
C ASN A 77 13.64 12.13 -7.34
N GLY A 78 13.90 11.15 -6.46
CA GLY A 78 14.07 11.39 -5.03
C GLY A 78 12.79 11.45 -4.22
N LYS A 79 11.62 11.32 -4.84
CA LYS A 79 10.35 11.31 -4.10
C LYS A 79 10.11 9.95 -3.47
N THR A 80 9.64 9.93 -2.23
CA THR A 80 9.24 8.69 -1.58
C THR A 80 7.93 8.17 -2.20
N ILE A 81 7.69 6.87 -2.09
CA ILE A 81 6.44 6.29 -2.60
C ILE A 81 5.21 6.90 -1.91
N PRO A 82 5.18 7.08 -0.57
CA PRO A 82 4.06 7.77 0.05
C PRO A 82 3.82 9.18 -0.52
N ALA A 83 4.88 9.93 -0.83
CA ALA A 83 4.74 11.26 -1.43
C ALA A 83 4.10 11.19 -2.82
N ILE A 84 4.51 10.22 -3.64
CA ILE A 84 3.94 10.00 -4.97
C ILE A 84 2.45 9.71 -4.86
N ILE A 85 2.06 8.86 -3.93
CA ILE A 85 0.65 8.52 -3.69
C ILE A 85 -0.13 9.75 -3.24
N SER A 86 0.42 10.53 -2.33
CA SER A 86 -0.23 11.76 -1.84
C SER A 86 -0.47 12.77 -2.95
N GLU A 87 0.42 12.85 -3.93
CA GLU A 87 0.26 13.74 -5.08
C GLU A 87 -0.95 13.37 -5.94
N THR A 88 -1.36 12.11 -5.94
CA THR A 88 -2.58 11.69 -6.67
C THR A 88 -3.86 12.04 -5.92
N GLY A 89 -3.75 12.51 -4.69
CA GLY A 89 -4.90 12.76 -3.81
C GLY A 89 -5.26 11.59 -2.92
N ALA A 90 -4.61 10.43 -3.08
CA ALA A 90 -4.86 9.26 -2.25
C ALA A 90 -4.13 9.37 -0.91
N VAL A 91 -4.64 8.66 0.09
CA VAL A 91 -4.04 8.59 1.42
C VAL A 91 -3.15 7.34 1.48
N PRO A 92 -1.83 7.47 1.69
CA PRO A 92 -0.98 6.31 1.89
C PRO A 92 -1.19 5.70 3.29
N GLY A 93 -1.26 4.39 3.36
CA GLY A 93 -1.36 3.64 4.60
C GLY A 93 -0.32 2.54 4.65
N ILE A 94 -0.17 1.92 5.80
CA ILE A 94 0.82 0.86 6.01
C ILE A 94 0.14 -0.40 6.53
N LYS A 95 0.58 -1.54 6.00
CA LYS A 95 0.22 -2.84 6.54
C LYS A 95 1.01 -3.08 7.83
N VAL A 96 0.31 -3.21 8.94
CA VAL A 96 0.94 -3.43 10.25
C VAL A 96 0.83 -4.88 10.72
N ASP A 97 0.00 -5.70 10.10
CA ASP A 97 -0.08 -7.10 10.44
C ASP A 97 1.03 -7.89 9.73
N THR A 98 1.38 -9.05 10.29
CA THR A 98 2.39 -9.93 9.70
C THR A 98 1.76 -11.19 9.10
N GLY A 99 0.47 -11.14 8.82
CA GLY A 99 -0.29 -12.25 8.28
C GLY A 99 -1.04 -12.99 9.37
N ALA A 100 -1.83 -13.99 8.93
CA ALA A 100 -2.59 -14.83 9.86
C ALA A 100 -1.65 -15.78 10.57
N LYS A 101 -1.60 -15.68 11.90
CA LYS A 101 -0.78 -16.56 12.75
C LYS A 101 -1.63 -17.11 13.88
N ALA A 102 -1.36 -18.35 14.26
CA ALA A 102 -1.99 -18.94 15.43
C ALA A 102 -1.55 -18.17 16.68
N VAL A 103 -2.50 -17.77 17.50
CA VAL A 103 -2.22 -17.07 18.74
C VAL A 103 -2.78 -17.87 19.92
N SER A 104 -2.10 -17.80 21.05
CA SER A 104 -2.52 -18.51 22.26
C SER A 104 -3.49 -17.69 23.12
N TYR A 105 -3.81 -16.47 22.73
CA TYR A 105 -4.73 -15.61 23.46
C TYR A 105 -5.53 -14.78 22.45
N THR A 106 -6.73 -14.41 22.84
CA THR A 106 -7.71 -13.85 21.93
C THR A 106 -7.88 -12.34 21.99
N HIS A 107 -7.26 -11.68 22.94
CA HIS A 107 -7.47 -10.27 23.17
C HIS A 107 -6.74 -9.36 22.16
N LEU A 108 -6.07 -9.94 21.19
CA LEU A 108 -5.27 -9.19 20.22
C LEU A 108 -6.02 -8.76 18.98
N THR A 109 -7.21 -9.09 18.78
CA THR A 109 -7.75 -9.15 17.44
C THR A 109 -8.21 -7.82 16.86
N LEU A 110 -9.06 -7.10 17.56
CA LEU A 110 -9.75 -5.96 16.94
C LEU A 110 -8.86 -4.81 16.52
N PRO A 111 -7.91 -4.34 17.33
CA PRO A 111 -7.06 -3.23 16.90
C PRO A 111 -6.25 -3.55 15.65
N THR A 112 -5.78 -4.79 15.55
CA THR A 112 -4.99 -5.21 14.40
C THR A 112 -5.81 -5.18 13.11
N ILE A 113 -7.06 -5.59 13.15
CA ILE A 113 -7.94 -5.58 11.99
C ILE A 113 -8.15 -4.17 11.47
N LEU A 114 -8.30 -3.21 12.35
CA LEU A 114 -8.56 -1.83 11.97
C LEU A 114 -7.32 -1.12 11.41
N LEU A 115 -6.12 -1.64 11.65
CA LEU A 115 -4.88 -1.01 11.26
C LEU A 115 -4.28 -1.54 9.97
N VAL A 116 -4.86 -2.54 9.36
CA VAL A 116 -4.33 -3.08 8.10
C VAL A 116 -4.36 -2.08 6.97
#